data_b0c1dd7234f7a343485ee39d3b29503d
#
_entry.id   b0c1dd7234f7a343485ee39d3b29503d
#
_cell.length_a   1.000
_cell.length_b   1.000
_cell.length_c   1.000
_cell.angle_alpha   90.00
_cell.angle_beta   90.00
_cell.angle_gamma   90.00
#
_symmetry.space_group_name_H-M   'P 1'
#
loop_
_entity.id
_entity.type
_entity.pdbx_description
1 polymer ?
#
loop_
_entity_poly.entity_id
_entity_poly.type
_entity_poly.pdbx_seq_one_letter_code
_entity_poly.pdbx_strand_id
1 'polypeptide(L)'
;GLANSAIYFVGVNVGRDFMGYVVTDLQNNIILEQMDPTFELLDRPQCLDRICTNIEEFVSSCGVDRGKILGLGVCMTGRVNPTTGRSYKYFTSSEESMREIIEERVGIRTLFENDTRARCYAEYSCGKAKDENDMLYLHLGRGIAIGIVMEGKLYYGKSGFAGEFGHIPFFDNEKICACGKKGCLETEVSGIAIEEKICSLIEKGVNTILREKYDRKEPIHIDDIIAAAKNDDNLSIELIEEAGEKIGKAVAFLINIFNPETVIVGGNMAAAGDYIMLPLKSSTNKYSLNLVYKDTKFRLSKLNENANAWGVAMLIRNQVIGL
;
A
#
# COMPACT_ATOMS: atom_id res chain seq x y z
N GLY A 1 -22.69 27.63 9.11
CA GLY A 1 -21.92 26.50 8.64
C GLY A 1 -22.29 26.15 7.20
N LEU A 2 -21.33 25.88 6.37
CA LEU A 2 -21.58 25.37 5.02
C LEU A 2 -22.38 24.07 5.15
N ALA A 3 -23.43 23.92 4.33
CA ALA A 3 -24.19 22.66 4.28
C ALA A 3 -23.23 21.51 3.88
N ASN A 4 -23.27 20.40 4.60
CA ASN A 4 -22.36 19.24 4.44
C ASN A 4 -22.27 18.67 3.01
N SER A 5 -23.22 19.00 2.14
CA SER A 5 -23.34 18.50 0.76
C SER A 5 -22.89 19.49 -0.31
N ALA A 6 -22.18 20.57 0.04
CA ALA A 6 -21.84 21.62 -0.92
C ALA A 6 -20.47 21.46 -1.59
N ILE A 7 -19.57 20.64 -1.05
CA ILE A 7 -18.17 20.54 -1.47
C ILE A 7 -17.73 19.07 -1.40
N TYR A 8 -17.01 18.62 -2.44
CA TYR A 8 -16.54 17.25 -2.58
C TYR A 8 -15.07 17.18 -2.93
N PHE A 9 -14.47 16.04 -2.62
CA PHE A 9 -13.11 15.68 -2.97
C PHE A 9 -13.12 14.30 -3.61
N VAL A 10 -12.32 14.13 -4.65
CA VAL A 10 -12.17 12.85 -5.35
C VAL A 10 -10.82 12.26 -5.00
N GLY A 11 -10.79 10.99 -4.67
CA GLY A 11 -9.59 10.19 -4.51
C GLY A 11 -9.54 9.10 -5.56
N VAL A 12 -8.37 8.92 -6.17
CA VAL A 12 -8.12 7.90 -7.17
C VAL A 12 -6.89 7.10 -6.78
N ASN A 13 -7.02 5.78 -6.73
CA ASN A 13 -5.91 4.86 -6.60
C ASN A 13 -5.58 4.23 -7.95
N VAL A 14 -4.41 4.54 -8.50
CA VAL A 14 -3.88 3.88 -9.69
C VAL A 14 -3.06 2.68 -9.21
N GLY A 15 -3.76 1.57 -8.99
CA GLY A 15 -3.16 0.29 -8.66
C GLY A 15 -2.51 -0.35 -9.89
N ARG A 16 -1.84 -1.51 -9.68
CA ARG A 16 -1.22 -2.24 -10.77
C ARG A 16 -2.25 -2.89 -11.68
N ASP A 17 -3.25 -3.53 -11.10
CA ASP A 17 -4.21 -4.39 -11.79
C ASP A 17 -5.67 -3.88 -11.59
N PHE A 18 -5.84 -2.63 -11.16
CA PHE A 18 -7.14 -1.97 -10.99
C PHE A 18 -6.98 -0.46 -10.82
N MET A 19 -8.06 0.30 -11.06
CA MET A 19 -8.20 1.67 -10.56
C MET A 19 -9.35 1.74 -9.56
N GLY A 20 -9.10 2.40 -8.43
CA GLY A 20 -10.11 2.64 -7.39
C GLY A 20 -10.46 4.11 -7.28
N TYR A 21 -11.72 4.42 -7.03
CA TYR A 21 -12.25 5.78 -6.98
C TYR A 21 -13.10 5.97 -5.75
N VAL A 22 -12.97 7.11 -5.10
CA VAL A 22 -13.80 7.51 -3.97
C VAL A 22 -14.19 8.98 -4.12
N VAL A 23 -15.45 9.30 -3.86
CA VAL A 23 -15.91 10.67 -3.66
C VAL A 23 -16.21 10.86 -2.18
N THR A 24 -15.67 11.91 -1.57
CA THR A 24 -15.93 12.25 -0.17
C THR A 24 -16.52 13.65 -0.02
N ASP A 25 -17.30 13.85 1.05
CA ASP A 25 -17.73 15.17 1.48
C ASP A 25 -16.64 15.87 2.34
N LEU A 26 -16.95 17.07 2.80
CA LEU A 26 -16.06 17.86 3.67
C LEU A 26 -15.76 17.16 5.01
N GLN A 27 -16.59 16.28 5.49
CA GLN A 27 -16.41 15.50 6.73
C GLN A 27 -15.70 14.18 6.52
N ASN A 28 -15.21 13.89 5.30
CA ASN A 28 -14.59 12.62 4.89
C ASN A 28 -15.56 11.42 4.83
N ASN A 29 -16.89 11.66 4.83
CA ASN A 29 -17.81 10.56 4.56
C ASN A 29 -17.70 10.15 3.09
N ILE A 30 -17.64 8.86 2.84
CA ILE A 30 -17.65 8.30 1.49
C ILE A 30 -19.07 8.44 0.92
N ILE A 31 -19.20 9.17 -0.17
CA ILE A 31 -20.45 9.39 -0.92
C ILE A 31 -20.59 8.38 -2.05
N LEU A 32 -19.48 8.08 -2.70
CA LEU A 32 -19.40 7.09 -3.79
C LEU A 32 -18.08 6.36 -3.71
N GLU A 33 -18.13 5.07 -3.96
CA GLU A 33 -16.95 4.20 -4.10
C GLU A 33 -17.13 3.34 -5.34
N GLN A 34 -16.10 3.27 -6.18
CA GLN A 34 -16.09 2.48 -7.40
C GLN A 34 -14.71 1.86 -7.63
N MET A 35 -14.68 0.72 -8.32
CA MET A 35 -13.45 0.05 -8.76
C MET A 35 -13.55 -0.36 -10.22
N ASP A 36 -12.49 -0.14 -10.98
CA ASP A 36 -12.29 -0.68 -12.32
C ASP A 36 -11.27 -1.82 -12.26
N PRO A 37 -11.70 -3.09 -12.22
CA PRO A 37 -10.82 -4.25 -12.17
C PRO A 37 -10.23 -4.61 -13.56
N THR A 38 -10.60 -3.89 -14.61
CA THR A 38 -10.12 -4.14 -15.98
C THR A 38 -8.88 -3.32 -16.34
N PHE A 39 -8.47 -2.43 -15.43
CA PHE A 39 -7.30 -1.59 -15.63
C PHE A 39 -6.02 -2.37 -15.32
N GLU A 40 -5.00 -2.17 -16.15
CA GLU A 40 -3.64 -2.65 -15.94
C GLU A 40 -2.66 -1.48 -16.12
N LEU A 41 -1.79 -1.27 -15.12
CA LEU A 41 -0.77 -0.23 -15.14
C LEU A 41 0.46 -0.68 -15.94
N LEU A 42 0.64 -0.07 -17.10
CA LEU A 42 1.78 -0.29 -17.99
C LEU A 42 2.60 0.99 -18.13
N ASP A 43 3.92 0.88 -18.18
CA ASP A 43 4.82 2.03 -18.40
C ASP A 43 4.87 2.41 -19.89
N ARG A 44 3.75 2.95 -20.40
CA ARG A 44 3.54 3.37 -21.79
C ARG A 44 2.72 4.65 -21.85
N PRO A 45 2.97 5.56 -22.80
CA PRO A 45 2.20 6.80 -22.95
C PRO A 45 0.68 6.56 -23.05
N GLN A 46 0.25 5.54 -23.78
CA GLN A 46 -1.17 5.19 -23.92
C GLN A 46 -1.84 4.82 -22.59
N CYS A 47 -1.07 4.25 -21.65
CA CYS A 47 -1.59 3.95 -20.33
C CYS A 47 -1.79 5.24 -19.51
N LEU A 48 -0.91 6.21 -19.65
CA LEU A 48 -1.07 7.54 -19.03
C LEU A 48 -2.32 8.26 -19.56
N ASP A 49 -2.52 8.24 -20.89
CA ASP A 49 -3.74 8.78 -21.51
C ASP A 49 -4.99 8.08 -20.95
N ARG A 50 -4.95 6.75 -20.83
CA ARG A 50 -6.06 5.97 -20.27
C ARG A 50 -6.34 6.35 -18.81
N ILE A 51 -5.31 6.56 -17.99
CA ILE A 51 -5.47 7.03 -16.60
C ILE A 51 -6.23 8.35 -16.58
N CYS A 52 -5.78 9.33 -17.38
CA CYS A 52 -6.43 10.63 -17.45
C CYS A 52 -7.89 10.51 -17.92
N THR A 53 -8.14 9.76 -19.00
CA THR A 53 -9.50 9.54 -19.55
C THR A 53 -10.42 8.87 -18.52
N ASN A 54 -9.97 7.82 -17.83
CA ASN A 54 -10.77 7.14 -16.81
C ASN A 54 -11.12 8.09 -15.64
N ILE A 55 -10.19 8.97 -15.25
CA ILE A 55 -10.45 9.98 -14.21
C ILE A 55 -11.48 11.01 -14.70
N GLU A 56 -11.36 11.52 -15.94
CA GLU A 56 -12.32 12.46 -16.54
C GLU A 56 -13.73 11.86 -16.63
N GLU A 57 -13.84 10.62 -17.09
CA GLU A 57 -15.09 9.87 -17.18
C GLU A 57 -15.72 9.67 -15.80
N PHE A 58 -14.92 9.25 -14.80
CA PHE A 58 -15.41 9.12 -13.43
C PHE A 58 -15.91 10.45 -12.87
N VAL A 59 -15.13 11.53 -12.98
CA VAL A 59 -15.51 12.87 -12.49
C VAL A 59 -16.79 13.37 -13.17
N SER A 60 -17.00 13.02 -14.45
CA SER A 60 -18.18 13.42 -15.22
C SER A 60 -19.43 12.60 -14.86
N SER A 61 -19.25 11.35 -14.41
CA SER A 61 -20.33 10.38 -14.17
C SER A 61 -20.63 10.11 -12.69
N CYS A 62 -19.82 10.63 -11.76
CA CYS A 62 -19.94 10.32 -10.32
C CYS A 62 -21.19 10.89 -9.62
N GLY A 63 -22.09 11.54 -10.36
CA GLY A 63 -23.36 12.07 -9.82
C GLY A 63 -23.22 13.33 -8.96
N VAL A 64 -22.03 13.93 -8.92
CA VAL A 64 -21.75 15.18 -8.20
C VAL A 64 -21.47 16.30 -9.22
N ASP A 65 -21.98 17.49 -8.96
CA ASP A 65 -21.66 18.67 -9.77
C ASP A 65 -20.14 18.92 -9.76
N ARG A 66 -19.53 18.89 -10.95
CA ARG A 66 -18.09 19.11 -11.13
C ARG A 66 -17.59 20.40 -10.49
N GLY A 67 -18.39 21.48 -10.54
CA GLY A 67 -18.07 22.78 -9.92
C GLY A 67 -17.98 22.74 -8.39
N LYS A 68 -18.45 21.65 -7.78
CA LYS A 68 -18.38 21.41 -6.32
C LYS A 68 -17.22 20.50 -5.92
N ILE A 69 -16.49 19.94 -6.86
CA ILE A 69 -15.28 19.13 -6.59
C ILE A 69 -14.09 20.09 -6.49
N LEU A 70 -13.58 20.31 -5.28
CA LEU A 70 -12.52 21.27 -5.02
C LEU A 70 -11.11 20.68 -5.10
N GLY A 71 -10.99 19.36 -5.14
CA GLY A 71 -9.69 18.74 -5.21
C GLY A 71 -9.76 17.28 -5.64
N LEU A 72 -8.73 16.88 -6.36
CA LEU A 72 -8.47 15.53 -6.84
C LEU A 72 -7.18 15.01 -6.21
N GLY A 73 -7.27 13.98 -5.41
CA GLY A 73 -6.11 13.23 -4.94
C GLY A 73 -5.89 12.01 -5.82
N VAL A 74 -4.69 11.82 -6.32
CA VAL A 74 -4.31 10.61 -7.08
C VAL A 74 -3.14 9.95 -6.39
N CYS A 75 -3.25 8.67 -6.05
CA CYS A 75 -2.11 7.90 -5.57
C CYS A 75 -1.77 6.77 -6.54
N MET A 76 -0.48 6.44 -6.60
CA MET A 76 0.03 5.41 -7.49
C MET A 76 1.12 4.57 -6.80
N THR A 77 1.20 3.30 -7.21
CA THR A 77 2.25 2.40 -6.74
C THR A 77 3.64 2.83 -7.23
N GLY A 78 4.65 2.58 -6.42
CA GLY A 78 6.05 2.92 -6.69
C GLY A 78 6.50 4.22 -6.03
N ARG A 79 7.72 4.66 -6.37
CA ARG A 79 8.32 5.84 -5.74
C ARG A 79 7.75 7.12 -6.30
N VAL A 80 7.17 7.93 -5.44
CA VAL A 80 6.54 9.21 -5.77
C VAL A 80 7.11 10.32 -4.90
N ASN A 81 7.48 11.43 -5.53
CA ASN A 81 7.78 12.67 -4.83
C ASN A 81 6.52 13.56 -4.86
N PRO A 82 5.81 13.72 -3.75
CA PRO A 82 4.55 14.47 -3.72
C PRO A 82 4.75 15.98 -3.92
N THR A 83 5.93 16.52 -3.57
CA THR A 83 6.24 17.93 -3.76
C THR A 83 6.35 18.28 -5.24
N THR A 84 7.06 17.46 -6.02
CA THR A 84 7.23 17.69 -7.46
C THR A 84 6.11 17.05 -8.29
N GLY A 85 5.30 16.15 -7.71
CA GLY A 85 4.26 15.41 -8.43
C GLY A 85 4.80 14.38 -9.42
N ARG A 86 6.06 13.92 -9.25
CA ARG A 86 6.72 12.98 -10.17
C ARG A 86 6.72 11.56 -9.65
N SER A 87 6.51 10.61 -10.57
CA SER A 87 6.80 9.19 -10.36
C SER A 87 8.24 8.88 -10.80
N TYR A 88 8.89 7.98 -10.05
CA TYR A 88 10.25 7.49 -10.35
C TYR A 88 10.27 6.00 -10.74
N LYS A 89 9.13 5.48 -11.08
CA LYS A 89 8.99 4.09 -11.54
C LYS A 89 8.23 3.99 -12.86
N TYR A 90 7.17 4.78 -13.03
CA TYR A 90 6.33 4.78 -14.22
C TYR A 90 6.36 6.17 -14.85
N PHE A 91 6.28 6.23 -16.18
CA PHE A 91 6.21 7.47 -16.97
C PHE A 91 7.39 8.42 -16.71
N THR A 92 8.57 7.86 -16.45
CA THR A 92 9.78 8.61 -16.08
C THR A 92 10.37 9.42 -17.23
N SER A 93 9.99 9.12 -18.47
CA SER A 93 10.41 9.83 -19.69
C SER A 93 9.64 11.14 -19.94
N SER A 94 8.56 11.40 -19.19
CA SER A 94 7.80 12.64 -19.33
C SER A 94 8.58 13.82 -18.74
N GLU A 95 8.62 14.94 -19.46
CA GLU A 95 9.19 16.20 -18.96
C GLU A 95 8.28 16.83 -17.88
N GLU A 96 6.97 16.71 -18.04
CA GLU A 96 5.97 17.17 -17.09
C GLU A 96 5.77 16.15 -15.96
N SER A 97 5.36 16.62 -14.80
CA SER A 97 5.01 15.75 -13.68
C SER A 97 3.63 15.09 -13.87
N MET A 98 3.43 13.93 -13.26
CA MET A 98 2.12 13.26 -13.26
C MET A 98 1.00 14.17 -12.72
N ARG A 99 1.33 14.98 -11.70
CA ARG A 99 0.38 15.95 -11.14
C ARG A 99 -0.04 16.99 -12.17
N GLU A 100 0.92 17.59 -12.87
CA GLU A 100 0.64 18.63 -13.88
C GLU A 100 -0.18 18.08 -15.04
N ILE A 101 0.18 16.92 -15.59
CA ILE A 101 -0.56 16.25 -16.67
C ILE A 101 -2.01 15.97 -16.27
N ILE A 102 -2.23 15.40 -15.07
CA ILE A 102 -3.58 15.07 -14.61
C ILE A 102 -4.37 16.34 -14.30
N GLU A 103 -3.75 17.33 -13.65
CA GLU A 103 -4.40 18.61 -13.30
C GLU A 103 -4.83 19.37 -14.56
N GLU A 104 -3.99 19.44 -15.59
CA GLU A 104 -4.30 20.09 -16.85
C GLU A 104 -5.46 19.38 -17.58
N ARG A 105 -5.40 18.05 -17.68
CA ARG A 105 -6.41 17.24 -18.36
C ARG A 105 -7.77 17.30 -17.66
N VAL A 106 -7.77 17.10 -16.35
CA VAL A 106 -9.02 17.02 -15.57
C VAL A 106 -9.51 18.43 -15.17
N GLY A 107 -8.68 19.45 -15.15
CA GLY A 107 -9.06 20.82 -14.77
C GLY A 107 -9.50 20.94 -13.31
N ILE A 108 -9.00 20.10 -12.42
CA ILE A 108 -9.25 20.12 -10.97
C ILE A 108 -7.91 20.11 -10.26
N ARG A 109 -7.73 20.97 -9.24
CA ARG A 109 -6.51 21.00 -8.42
C ARG A 109 -6.14 19.61 -7.93
N THR A 110 -4.94 19.14 -8.28
CA THR A 110 -4.52 17.76 -8.08
C THR A 110 -3.37 17.63 -7.08
N LEU A 111 -3.47 16.63 -6.21
CA LEU A 111 -2.38 16.12 -5.38
C LEU A 111 -1.98 14.73 -5.91
N PHE A 112 -0.66 14.49 -6.04
CA PHE A 112 -0.15 13.19 -6.46
C PHE A 112 0.71 12.55 -5.37
N GLU A 113 0.38 11.33 -4.95
CA GLU A 113 0.93 10.68 -3.77
C GLU A 113 1.33 9.21 -4.03
N ASN A 114 2.12 8.64 -3.13
CA ASN A 114 2.38 7.20 -3.09
C ASN A 114 1.21 6.45 -2.44
N ASP A 115 0.89 5.27 -2.96
CA ASP A 115 -0.22 4.42 -2.51
C ASP A 115 -0.10 3.98 -1.04
N THR A 116 1.09 3.58 -0.60
CA THR A 116 1.33 3.15 0.79
C THR A 116 1.18 4.32 1.78
N ARG A 117 1.64 5.53 1.41
CA ARG A 117 1.43 6.71 2.26
C ARG A 117 -0.02 7.16 2.28
N ALA A 118 -0.72 7.09 1.15
CA ALA A 118 -2.17 7.34 1.11
C ALA A 118 -2.92 6.37 2.03
N ARG A 119 -2.59 5.08 1.97
CA ARG A 119 -3.15 4.07 2.86
C ARG A 119 -2.83 4.32 4.33
N CYS A 120 -1.56 4.65 4.62
CA CYS A 120 -1.12 5.01 5.96
C CYS A 120 -1.97 6.15 6.53
N TYR A 121 -2.25 7.18 5.70
CA TYR A 121 -3.06 8.30 6.12
C TYR A 121 -4.53 7.91 6.37
N ALA A 122 -5.09 7.01 5.58
CA ALA A 122 -6.43 6.46 5.83
C ALA A 122 -6.49 5.69 7.17
N GLU A 123 -5.50 4.85 7.48
CA GLU A 123 -5.42 4.15 8.76
C GLU A 123 -5.29 5.10 9.95
N TYR A 124 -4.50 6.15 9.80
CA TYR A 124 -4.34 7.20 10.80
C TYR A 124 -5.65 7.98 11.03
N SER A 125 -6.31 8.39 9.96
CA SER A 125 -7.45 9.31 10.05
C SER A 125 -8.77 8.61 10.40
N CYS A 126 -8.99 7.39 9.90
CA CYS A 126 -10.27 6.69 9.99
C CYS A 126 -10.15 5.23 10.40
N GLY A 127 -8.93 4.68 10.45
CA GLY A 127 -8.68 3.28 10.73
C GLY A 127 -8.46 2.97 12.22
N LYS A 128 -7.58 2.00 12.46
CA LYS A 128 -7.26 1.50 13.80
C LYS A 128 -6.31 2.39 14.60
N ALA A 129 -5.75 3.42 14.00
CA ALA A 129 -4.79 4.35 14.62
C ALA A 129 -5.33 5.78 14.79
N LYS A 130 -6.66 5.97 14.69
CA LYS A 130 -7.29 7.28 14.74
C LYS A 130 -6.95 8.14 15.97
N ASP A 131 -6.65 7.51 17.09
CA ASP A 131 -6.35 8.20 18.35
C ASP A 131 -4.86 8.15 18.73
N GLU A 132 -3.99 7.70 17.81
CA GLU A 132 -2.56 7.54 18.02
C GLU A 132 -1.79 8.67 17.29
N ASN A 133 -0.72 9.21 17.88
CA ASN A 133 0.10 10.25 17.25
C ASN A 133 1.27 9.68 16.45
N ASP A 134 1.82 8.55 16.89
CA ASP A 134 2.99 7.91 16.29
C ASP A 134 2.62 6.51 15.82
N MET A 135 2.58 6.33 14.52
CA MET A 135 2.13 5.10 13.88
C MET A 135 3.04 4.67 12.73
N LEU A 136 3.26 3.38 12.63
CA LEU A 136 3.80 2.74 11.42
C LEU A 136 2.70 1.94 10.72
N TYR A 137 2.50 2.17 9.45
CA TYR A 137 1.71 1.31 8.59
C TYR A 137 2.64 0.40 7.81
N LEU A 138 2.58 -0.89 8.06
CA LEU A 138 3.37 -1.91 7.37
C LEU A 138 2.51 -2.52 6.26
N HIS A 139 2.87 -2.25 5.02
CA HIS A 139 2.24 -2.84 3.84
C HIS A 139 2.93 -4.16 3.48
N LEU A 140 2.21 -5.26 3.59
CA LEU A 140 2.63 -6.60 3.19
C LEU A 140 1.81 -7.05 1.98
N GLY A 141 2.42 -7.02 0.81
CA GLY A 141 1.78 -7.35 -0.46
C GLY A 141 2.77 -7.92 -1.46
N ARG A 142 2.57 -7.64 -2.75
CA ARG A 142 3.54 -8.00 -3.80
C ARG A 142 4.94 -7.46 -3.49
N GLY A 143 5.03 -6.28 -2.90
CA GLY A 143 6.23 -5.69 -2.31
C GLY A 143 6.01 -5.40 -0.83
N ILE A 144 7.06 -4.88 -0.19
CA ILE A 144 7.07 -4.49 1.23
C ILE A 144 7.37 -3.00 1.32
N ALA A 145 6.51 -2.26 2.01
CA ALA A 145 6.71 -0.83 2.24
C ALA A 145 6.18 -0.41 3.63
N ILE A 146 6.58 0.77 4.09
CA ILE A 146 5.98 1.38 5.29
C ILE A 146 5.51 2.80 5.00
N GLY A 147 4.39 3.16 5.63
CA GLY A 147 4.02 4.55 5.87
C GLY A 147 4.33 4.92 7.32
N ILE A 148 4.72 6.15 7.54
CA ILE A 148 5.15 6.64 8.86
C ILE A 148 4.33 7.87 9.21
N VAL A 149 3.68 7.87 10.37
CA VAL A 149 3.09 9.05 11.00
C VAL A 149 3.87 9.32 12.27
N MET A 150 4.32 10.55 12.44
CA MET A 150 5.00 11.03 13.64
C MET A 150 4.40 12.38 14.05
N GLU A 151 4.13 12.52 15.36
CA GLU A 151 3.48 13.72 15.91
C GLU A 151 2.20 14.10 15.15
N GLY A 152 1.40 13.09 14.77
CA GLY A 152 0.17 13.28 14.02
C GLY A 152 0.33 13.66 12.54
N LYS A 153 1.54 13.58 11.97
CA LYS A 153 1.82 13.98 10.58
C LYS A 153 2.49 12.87 9.79
N LEU A 154 2.10 12.71 8.53
CA LEU A 154 2.82 11.86 7.60
C LEU A 154 4.28 12.32 7.46
N TYR A 155 5.20 11.38 7.62
CA TYR A 155 6.62 11.63 7.44
C TYR A 155 7.06 11.29 6.01
N TYR A 156 7.53 12.29 5.29
CA TYR A 156 7.92 12.18 3.89
C TYR A 156 9.41 11.99 3.68
N GLY A 157 10.23 12.39 4.66
CA GLY A 157 11.64 12.65 4.44
C GLY A 157 11.86 13.85 3.52
N LYS A 158 13.10 14.09 3.09
CA LYS A 158 13.47 15.27 2.28
C LYS A 158 12.74 15.34 0.92
N SER A 159 12.57 14.19 0.27
CA SER A 159 12.12 14.11 -1.15
C SER A 159 10.94 13.17 -1.34
N GLY A 160 10.22 12.83 -0.26
CA GLY A 160 9.09 11.90 -0.32
C GLY A 160 9.49 10.43 -0.48
N PHE A 161 10.71 10.04 -0.07
CA PHE A 161 11.19 8.66 -0.17
C PHE A 161 11.40 7.99 1.18
N ALA A 162 10.83 8.54 2.26
CA ALA A 162 10.77 7.82 3.53
C ALA A 162 9.90 6.57 3.39
N GLY A 163 10.29 5.49 4.08
CA GLY A 163 9.50 4.26 4.09
C GLY A 163 9.89 3.20 3.05
N GLU A 164 10.99 3.35 2.32
CA GLU A 164 11.53 2.34 1.38
C GLU A 164 12.07 1.09 2.12
N PHE A 165 11.29 0.58 3.07
CA PHE A 165 11.66 -0.48 4.00
C PHE A 165 11.96 -1.82 3.32
N GLY A 166 11.23 -2.16 2.26
CA GLY A 166 11.48 -3.36 1.47
C GLY A 166 12.86 -3.41 0.83
N HIS A 167 13.52 -2.25 0.67
CA HIS A 167 14.82 -2.14 0.00
C HIS A 167 16.01 -2.03 0.95
N ILE A 168 15.81 -2.19 2.27
CA ILE A 168 16.95 -2.30 3.19
C ILE A 168 17.72 -3.59 2.92
N PRO A 169 19.06 -3.58 2.90
CA PRO A 169 19.89 -4.78 2.76
C PRO A 169 19.84 -5.57 4.07
N PHE A 170 18.87 -6.48 4.17
CA PHE A 170 18.57 -7.21 5.41
C PHE A 170 19.15 -8.62 5.45
N PHE A 171 19.34 -9.22 4.26
CA PHE A 171 19.86 -10.57 4.10
C PHE A 171 21.23 -10.57 3.43
N ASP A 172 22.09 -11.44 3.90
CA ASP A 172 23.37 -11.74 3.25
C ASP A 172 23.14 -12.84 2.20
N ASN A 173 22.58 -12.47 1.05
CA ASN A 173 22.31 -13.35 -0.07
C ASN A 173 22.53 -12.66 -1.42
N GLU A 174 22.63 -13.44 -2.50
CA GLU A 174 22.91 -12.97 -3.85
C GLU A 174 21.63 -12.61 -4.66
N LYS A 175 20.44 -12.64 -4.04
CA LYS A 175 19.19 -12.31 -4.74
C LYS A 175 19.16 -10.84 -5.12
N ILE A 176 18.97 -10.59 -6.41
CA ILE A 176 18.88 -9.23 -6.97
C ILE A 176 17.44 -8.73 -6.82
N CYS A 177 17.28 -7.61 -6.14
CA CYS A 177 16.01 -6.91 -6.02
C CYS A 177 15.72 -6.10 -7.30
N ALA A 178 14.44 -5.81 -7.56
CA ALA A 178 14.03 -4.91 -8.65
C ALA A 178 14.65 -3.49 -8.56
N CYS A 179 15.15 -3.08 -7.39
CA CYS A 179 15.91 -1.84 -7.22
C CYS A 179 17.38 -1.93 -7.68
N GLY A 180 17.83 -3.09 -8.16
CA GLY A 180 19.19 -3.35 -8.63
C GLY A 180 20.20 -3.72 -7.53
N LYS A 181 19.78 -3.80 -6.27
CA LYS A 181 20.64 -4.17 -5.13
C LYS A 181 20.39 -5.60 -4.69
N LYS A 182 21.34 -6.17 -3.92
CA LYS A 182 21.23 -7.53 -3.38
C LYS A 182 20.79 -7.52 -1.91
N GLY A 183 20.17 -8.61 -1.47
CA GLY A 183 19.84 -8.83 -0.06
C GLY A 183 18.73 -7.96 0.51
N CYS A 184 17.95 -7.28 -0.34
CA CYS A 184 16.81 -6.49 0.13
C CYS A 184 15.79 -7.33 0.89
N LEU A 185 15.18 -6.77 1.94
CA LEU A 185 14.13 -7.45 2.72
C LEU A 185 13.03 -8.04 1.82
N GLU A 186 12.57 -7.27 0.85
CA GLU A 186 11.52 -7.63 -0.09
C GLU A 186 11.80 -8.95 -0.84
N THR A 187 13.07 -9.26 -1.17
CA THR A 187 13.44 -10.44 -1.95
C THR A 187 13.20 -11.78 -1.25
N GLU A 188 12.90 -11.77 0.05
CA GLU A 188 12.67 -12.98 0.84
C GLU A 188 11.27 -13.08 1.44
N VAL A 189 10.58 -11.93 1.62
CA VAL A 189 9.36 -11.89 2.44
C VAL A 189 8.17 -11.24 1.74
N SER A 190 8.33 -10.75 0.52
CA SER A 190 7.20 -10.23 -0.27
C SER A 190 6.31 -11.35 -0.80
N GLY A 191 5.08 -11.00 -1.20
CA GLY A 191 4.18 -11.96 -1.84
C GLY A 191 4.83 -12.63 -3.04
N ILE A 192 5.53 -11.86 -3.90
CA ILE A 192 6.26 -12.42 -5.06
C ILE A 192 7.33 -13.42 -4.61
N ALA A 193 8.09 -13.10 -3.57
CA ALA A 193 9.14 -14.00 -3.08
C ALA A 193 8.57 -15.33 -2.55
N ILE A 194 7.40 -15.29 -1.92
CA ILE A 194 6.69 -16.48 -1.45
C ILE A 194 6.11 -17.27 -2.63
N GLU A 195 5.53 -16.60 -3.63
CA GLU A 195 5.03 -17.19 -4.88
C GLU A 195 6.15 -17.96 -5.63
N GLU A 196 7.32 -17.33 -5.79
CA GLU A 196 8.49 -17.97 -6.39
C GLU A 196 8.99 -19.15 -5.57
N LYS A 197 9.02 -19.02 -4.25
CA LYS A 197 9.52 -20.06 -3.34
C LYS A 197 8.61 -21.28 -3.34
N ILE A 198 7.28 -21.12 -3.30
CA ILE A 198 6.36 -22.27 -3.33
C ILE A 198 6.46 -23.02 -4.67
N CYS A 199 6.54 -22.32 -5.81
CA CYS A 199 6.72 -22.94 -7.11
C CYS A 199 8.01 -23.77 -7.16
N SER A 200 9.13 -23.22 -6.66
CA SER A 200 10.41 -23.97 -6.58
C SER A 200 10.34 -25.21 -5.68
N LEU A 201 9.59 -25.16 -4.58
CA LEU A 201 9.41 -26.32 -3.69
C LEU A 201 8.50 -27.38 -4.31
N ILE A 202 7.47 -26.98 -5.05
CA ILE A 202 6.63 -27.89 -5.84
C ILE A 202 7.47 -28.62 -6.89
N GLU A 203 8.35 -27.93 -7.61
CA GLU A 203 9.28 -28.55 -8.57
C GLU A 203 10.19 -29.62 -7.93
N LYS A 204 10.63 -29.38 -6.70
CA LYS A 204 11.43 -30.32 -5.91
C LYS A 204 10.62 -31.48 -5.31
N GLY A 205 9.32 -31.55 -5.58
CA GLY A 205 8.47 -32.66 -5.15
C GLY A 205 7.81 -32.48 -3.79
N VAL A 206 7.87 -31.29 -3.19
CA VAL A 206 7.17 -31.02 -1.92
C VAL A 206 5.66 -31.08 -2.14
N ASN A 207 4.96 -31.72 -1.22
CA ASN A 207 3.50 -31.90 -1.32
C ASN A 207 2.74 -30.65 -0.85
N THR A 208 1.73 -30.26 -1.61
CA THR A 208 0.82 -29.16 -1.31
C THR A 208 -0.48 -29.32 -2.12
N ILE A 209 -1.59 -28.78 -1.62
CA ILE A 209 -2.86 -28.74 -2.37
C ILE A 209 -2.78 -27.86 -3.64
N LEU A 210 -1.78 -26.98 -3.75
CA LEU A 210 -1.55 -26.12 -4.93
C LEU A 210 -0.86 -26.83 -6.10
N ARG A 211 -0.42 -28.11 -5.93
CA ARG A 211 0.23 -28.89 -7.00
C ARG A 211 -0.63 -28.98 -8.25
N GLU A 212 -1.92 -29.24 -8.12
CA GLU A 212 -2.80 -29.36 -9.29
C GLU A 212 -2.86 -28.08 -10.11
N LYS A 213 -2.92 -26.91 -9.44
CA LYS A 213 -2.87 -25.59 -10.09
C LYS A 213 -1.54 -25.37 -10.82
N TYR A 214 -0.44 -25.75 -10.15
CA TYR A 214 0.89 -25.67 -10.73
C TYR A 214 1.04 -26.56 -11.98
N ASP A 215 0.57 -27.80 -11.94
CA ASP A 215 0.67 -28.77 -13.04
C ASP A 215 -0.16 -28.32 -14.26
N ARG A 216 -1.27 -27.58 -14.02
CA ARG A 216 -2.05 -26.92 -15.09
C ARG A 216 -1.37 -25.67 -15.64
N LYS A 217 -0.19 -25.27 -15.15
CA LYS A 217 0.54 -24.04 -15.51
C LYS A 217 -0.25 -22.74 -15.24
N GLU A 218 -1.16 -22.79 -14.31
CA GLU A 218 -1.87 -21.61 -13.82
C GLU A 218 -0.96 -20.86 -12.82
N PRO A 219 -0.93 -19.51 -12.86
CA PRO A 219 -0.12 -18.74 -11.91
C PRO A 219 -0.61 -18.95 -10.48
N ILE A 220 0.30 -19.19 -9.56
CA ILE A 220 0.03 -19.26 -8.14
C ILE A 220 0.32 -17.87 -7.55
N HIS A 221 -0.70 -17.23 -7.01
CA HIS A 221 -0.60 -15.92 -6.36
C HIS A 221 -0.64 -16.06 -4.84
N ILE A 222 -0.19 -15.04 -4.14
CA ILE A 222 -0.16 -15.03 -2.67
C ILE A 222 -1.55 -15.30 -2.06
N ASP A 223 -2.62 -14.87 -2.72
CA ASP A 223 -3.99 -15.12 -2.27
C ASP A 223 -4.35 -16.62 -2.33
N ASP A 224 -3.85 -17.36 -3.32
CA ASP A 224 -3.99 -18.82 -3.39
C ASP A 224 -3.26 -19.50 -2.23
N ILE A 225 -2.05 -19.01 -1.92
CA ILE A 225 -1.22 -19.54 -0.82
C ILE A 225 -1.90 -19.28 0.52
N ILE A 226 -2.47 -18.09 0.72
CA ILE A 226 -3.25 -17.75 1.92
C ILE A 226 -4.51 -18.64 2.03
N ALA A 227 -5.20 -18.84 0.91
CA ALA A 227 -6.37 -19.74 0.88
C ALA A 227 -5.97 -21.18 1.20
N ALA A 228 -4.84 -21.67 0.66
CA ALA A 228 -4.30 -23.00 0.96
C ALA A 228 -3.94 -23.15 2.45
N ALA A 229 -3.26 -22.15 3.03
CA ALA A 229 -2.93 -22.15 4.45
C ALA A 229 -4.18 -22.21 5.35
N LYS A 230 -5.25 -21.51 4.98
CA LYS A 230 -6.55 -21.57 5.69
C LYS A 230 -7.28 -22.91 5.51
N ASN A 231 -6.85 -23.74 4.55
CA ASN A 231 -7.31 -25.10 4.33
C ASN A 231 -6.28 -26.15 4.80
N ASP A 232 -5.49 -25.79 5.81
CA ASP A 232 -4.52 -26.67 6.50
C ASP A 232 -3.39 -27.20 5.59
N ASP A 233 -3.02 -26.47 4.52
CA ASP A 233 -1.84 -26.82 3.71
C ASP A 233 -0.55 -26.46 4.45
N ASN A 234 0.17 -27.46 4.94
CA ASN A 234 1.35 -27.27 5.76
C ASN A 234 2.43 -26.42 5.07
N LEU A 235 2.69 -26.65 3.77
CA LEU A 235 3.70 -25.88 3.05
C LEU A 235 3.34 -24.40 3.00
N SER A 236 2.10 -24.07 2.73
CA SER A 236 1.62 -22.68 2.69
C SER A 236 1.69 -22.03 4.06
N ILE A 237 1.33 -22.75 5.14
CA ILE A 237 1.46 -22.29 6.53
C ILE A 237 2.92 -21.97 6.84
N GLU A 238 3.84 -22.93 6.63
CA GLU A 238 5.27 -22.77 6.91
C GLU A 238 5.87 -21.54 6.18
N LEU A 239 5.52 -21.32 4.91
CA LEU A 239 6.04 -20.19 4.13
C LEU A 239 5.54 -18.84 4.65
N ILE A 240 4.27 -18.75 5.06
CA ILE A 240 3.71 -17.52 5.64
C ILE A 240 4.32 -17.25 7.02
N GLU A 241 4.48 -18.27 7.86
CA GLU A 241 5.11 -18.16 9.19
C GLU A 241 6.57 -17.73 9.07
N GLU A 242 7.35 -18.35 8.19
CA GLU A 242 8.75 -17.96 7.94
C GLU A 242 8.86 -16.51 7.48
N ALA A 243 7.97 -16.06 6.58
CA ALA A 243 7.92 -14.67 6.16
C ALA A 243 7.59 -13.75 7.36
N GLY A 244 6.62 -14.12 8.19
CA GLY A 244 6.24 -13.39 9.39
C GLY A 244 7.41 -13.25 10.37
N GLU A 245 8.17 -14.31 10.61
CA GLU A 245 9.36 -14.26 11.48
C GLU A 245 10.43 -13.30 10.95
N LYS A 246 10.74 -13.39 9.65
CA LYS A 246 11.72 -12.52 9.00
C LYS A 246 11.30 -11.05 9.04
N ILE A 247 10.02 -10.78 8.73
CA ILE A 247 9.42 -9.43 8.82
C ILE A 247 9.48 -8.93 10.26
N GLY A 248 9.13 -9.76 11.23
CA GLY A 248 9.16 -9.38 12.66
C GLY A 248 10.56 -8.98 13.13
N LYS A 249 11.60 -9.68 12.69
CA LYS A 249 12.98 -9.28 12.96
C LYS A 249 13.31 -7.90 12.37
N ALA A 250 12.85 -7.60 11.16
CA ALA A 250 13.05 -6.29 10.54
C ALA A 250 12.20 -5.20 11.23
N VAL A 251 10.97 -5.50 11.64
CA VAL A 251 10.10 -4.58 12.40
C VAL A 251 10.69 -4.24 13.76
N ALA A 252 11.44 -5.16 14.40
CA ALA A 252 12.14 -4.88 15.64
C ALA A 252 13.11 -3.68 15.53
N PHE A 253 13.80 -3.52 14.38
CA PHE A 253 14.62 -2.34 14.14
C PHE A 253 13.76 -1.08 14.06
N LEU A 254 12.62 -1.14 13.37
CA LEU A 254 11.73 0.01 13.24
C LEU A 254 11.20 0.48 14.58
N ILE A 255 10.68 -0.43 15.42
CA ILE A 255 10.13 -0.04 16.71
C ILE A 255 11.22 0.45 17.68
N ASN A 256 12.45 -0.09 17.60
CA ASN A 256 13.58 0.42 18.41
C ASN A 256 14.03 1.83 17.95
N ILE A 257 13.82 2.22 16.69
CA ILE A 257 14.22 3.53 16.15
C ILE A 257 13.12 4.57 16.37
N PHE A 258 11.86 4.21 16.09
CA PHE A 258 10.74 5.15 16.06
C PHE A 258 9.89 5.14 17.34
N ASN A 259 9.96 4.06 18.15
CA ASN A 259 9.11 3.84 19.33
C ASN A 259 7.62 4.21 19.08
N PRO A 260 6.96 3.63 18.07
CA PRO A 260 5.61 4.01 17.71
C PRO A 260 4.60 3.47 18.73
N GLU A 261 3.48 4.18 18.91
CA GLU A 261 2.35 3.70 19.73
C GLU A 261 1.70 2.47 19.09
N THR A 262 1.67 2.42 17.74
CA THR A 262 1.04 1.30 17.03
C THR A 262 1.72 0.98 15.71
N VAL A 263 1.76 -0.31 15.38
CA VAL A 263 2.09 -0.85 14.06
C VAL A 263 0.82 -1.46 13.47
N ILE A 264 0.34 -0.89 12.37
CA ILE A 264 -0.79 -1.44 11.59
C ILE A 264 -0.23 -2.29 10.47
N VAL A 265 -0.60 -3.55 10.41
CA VAL A 265 -0.22 -4.48 9.34
C VAL A 265 -1.37 -4.58 8.35
N GLY A 266 -1.10 -4.25 7.09
CA GLY A 266 -2.07 -4.27 6.00
C GLY A 266 -1.46 -4.81 4.71
N GLY A 267 -2.18 -4.66 3.59
CA GLY A 267 -1.87 -5.34 2.33
C GLY A 267 -2.52 -6.71 2.25
N ASN A 268 -2.49 -7.36 1.08
CA ASN A 268 -3.19 -8.63 0.88
C ASN A 268 -2.62 -9.77 1.74
N MET A 269 -1.33 -9.78 2.06
CA MET A 269 -0.76 -10.78 2.97
C MET A 269 -1.32 -10.69 4.40
N ALA A 270 -1.84 -9.55 4.81
CA ALA A 270 -2.50 -9.41 6.12
C ALA A 270 -3.76 -10.29 6.24
N ALA A 271 -4.35 -10.72 5.12
CA ALA A 271 -5.45 -11.67 5.08
C ALA A 271 -5.09 -13.08 5.61
N ALA A 272 -3.79 -13.39 5.74
CA ALA A 272 -3.34 -14.60 6.42
C ALA A 272 -3.63 -14.61 7.93
N GLY A 273 -3.98 -13.45 8.51
CA GLY A 273 -4.39 -13.35 9.91
C GLY A 273 -3.29 -13.77 10.88
N ASP A 274 -3.62 -14.72 11.76
CA ASP A 274 -2.69 -15.17 12.80
C ASP A 274 -1.50 -15.95 12.24
N TYR A 275 -1.59 -16.58 11.08
CA TYR A 275 -0.45 -17.25 10.43
C TYR A 275 0.73 -16.32 10.16
N ILE A 276 0.49 -15.05 9.89
CA ILE A 276 1.56 -14.06 9.73
C ILE A 276 1.77 -13.21 10.98
N MET A 277 0.69 -12.86 11.73
CA MET A 277 0.77 -11.95 12.85
C MET A 277 1.45 -12.53 14.08
N LEU A 278 1.22 -13.81 14.40
CA LEU A 278 1.83 -14.44 15.59
C LEU A 278 3.35 -14.57 15.43
N PRO A 279 3.91 -15.14 14.33
CA PRO A 279 5.35 -15.21 14.14
C PRO A 279 5.99 -13.81 14.02
N LEU A 280 5.33 -12.84 13.37
CA LEU A 280 5.78 -11.45 13.31
C LEU A 280 5.94 -10.85 14.71
N LYS A 281 4.91 -10.93 15.55
CA LYS A 281 4.95 -10.40 16.93
C LYS A 281 5.98 -11.12 17.79
N SER A 282 6.05 -12.45 17.72
CA SER A 282 7.01 -13.25 18.47
C SER A 282 8.45 -12.86 18.10
N SER A 283 8.74 -12.76 16.81
CA SER A 283 10.05 -12.36 16.30
C SER A 283 10.38 -10.90 16.66
N THR A 284 9.41 -9.98 16.54
CA THR A 284 9.61 -8.58 16.95
C THR A 284 9.97 -8.50 18.44
N ASN A 285 9.23 -9.19 19.31
CA ASN A 285 9.53 -9.24 20.74
C ASN A 285 10.94 -9.79 21.04
N LYS A 286 11.35 -10.82 20.30
CA LYS A 286 12.68 -11.45 20.46
C LYS A 286 13.84 -10.49 20.14
N TYR A 287 13.69 -9.62 19.16
CA TYR A 287 14.77 -8.80 18.62
C TYR A 287 14.70 -7.32 18.97
N SER A 288 13.63 -6.85 19.63
CA SER A 288 13.51 -5.47 20.12
C SER A 288 13.78 -5.35 21.62
N LEU A 289 13.99 -4.12 22.08
CA LEU A 289 14.02 -3.83 23.50
C LEU A 289 12.65 -4.10 24.13
N ASN A 290 12.63 -4.81 25.24
CA ASN A 290 11.38 -5.22 25.91
C ASN A 290 10.48 -4.02 26.30
N LEU A 291 11.07 -2.90 26.70
CA LEU A 291 10.32 -1.67 27.02
C LEU A 291 9.60 -1.14 25.78
N VAL A 292 10.30 -1.04 24.66
CA VAL A 292 9.74 -0.55 23.39
C VAL A 292 8.65 -1.48 22.87
N TYR A 293 8.89 -2.80 22.90
CA TYR A 293 7.87 -3.77 22.48
C TYR A 293 6.58 -3.68 23.29
N LYS A 294 6.68 -3.46 24.62
CA LYS A 294 5.51 -3.33 25.49
C LYS A 294 4.70 -2.05 25.23
N ASP A 295 5.36 -0.98 24.79
CA ASP A 295 4.70 0.29 24.46
C ASP A 295 4.00 0.23 23.09
N THR A 296 4.45 -0.65 22.20
CA THR A 296 3.93 -0.74 20.82
C THR A 296 2.79 -1.73 20.70
N LYS A 297 1.66 -1.29 20.17
CA LYS A 297 0.50 -2.14 19.84
C LYS A 297 0.61 -2.65 18.40
N PHE A 298 0.27 -3.92 18.17
CA PHE A 298 0.20 -4.51 16.82
C PHE A 298 -1.23 -4.80 16.45
N ARG A 299 -1.68 -4.30 15.29
CA ARG A 299 -3.06 -4.43 14.83
C ARG A 299 -3.10 -4.78 13.34
N LEU A 300 -4.09 -5.59 12.92
CA LEU A 300 -4.40 -5.79 11.51
C LEU A 300 -5.28 -4.66 10.98
N SER A 301 -4.98 -4.18 9.79
CA SER A 301 -5.83 -3.28 9.03
C SER A 301 -7.23 -3.91 8.82
N LYS A 302 -8.27 -3.10 8.89
CA LYS A 302 -9.65 -3.49 8.57
C LYS A 302 -10.24 -2.68 7.42
N LEU A 303 -9.44 -1.76 6.86
CA LEU A 303 -9.88 -0.97 5.72
C LEU A 303 -9.89 -1.82 4.44
N ASN A 304 -10.84 -1.55 3.57
CA ASN A 304 -10.99 -2.22 2.28
C ASN A 304 -9.89 -1.84 1.27
N GLU A 305 -9.94 -2.39 0.06
CA GLU A 305 -8.94 -2.15 -0.99
C GLU A 305 -8.91 -0.71 -1.48
N ASN A 306 -10.04 0.02 -1.42
CA ASN A 306 -10.12 1.42 -1.83
C ASN A 306 -9.63 2.43 -0.78
N ALA A 307 -9.14 1.97 0.36
CA ALA A 307 -8.65 2.89 1.40
C ALA A 307 -7.50 3.80 0.92
N ASN A 308 -6.75 3.40 -0.11
CA ASN A 308 -5.73 4.26 -0.74
C ASN A 308 -6.38 5.47 -1.40
N ALA A 309 -7.46 5.26 -2.18
CA ALA A 309 -8.24 6.33 -2.79
C ALA A 309 -8.87 7.24 -1.72
N TRP A 310 -9.40 6.65 -0.65
CA TRP A 310 -9.95 7.40 0.47
C TRP A 310 -8.87 8.26 1.17
N GLY A 311 -7.71 7.67 1.45
CA GLY A 311 -6.58 8.38 2.08
C GLY A 311 -6.10 9.57 1.26
N VAL A 312 -5.97 9.43 -0.07
CA VAL A 312 -5.53 10.53 -0.91
C VAL A 312 -6.60 11.60 -1.10
N ALA A 313 -7.90 11.24 -1.04
CA ALA A 313 -9.00 12.22 -1.00
C ALA A 313 -8.92 13.08 0.26
N MET A 314 -8.64 12.47 1.42
CA MET A 314 -8.44 13.21 2.67
C MET A 314 -7.20 14.12 2.64
N LEU A 315 -6.11 13.67 2.03
CA LEU A 315 -4.88 14.46 1.89
C LEU A 315 -5.12 15.72 1.04
N ILE A 316 -5.75 15.59 -0.13
CA ILE A 316 -6.07 16.76 -0.96
C ILE A 316 -7.09 17.68 -0.28
N ARG A 317 -8.09 17.12 0.41
CA ARG A 317 -9.03 17.90 1.22
C ARG A 317 -8.26 18.77 2.23
N ASN A 318 -7.37 18.19 3.03
CA ASN A 318 -6.64 18.94 4.04
C ASN A 318 -5.76 20.03 3.41
N GLN A 319 -5.13 19.75 2.30
CA GLN A 319 -4.35 20.75 1.57
C GLN A 319 -5.21 21.92 1.06
N VAL A 320 -6.44 21.64 0.62
CA VAL A 320 -7.37 22.67 0.11
C VAL A 320 -7.94 23.52 1.23
N ILE A 321 -8.28 22.93 2.38
CA ILE A 321 -8.88 23.65 3.52
C ILE A 321 -7.84 24.19 4.52
N GLY A 322 -6.55 23.94 4.31
CA GLY A 322 -5.46 24.49 5.12
C GLY A 322 -5.28 23.82 6.49
N LEU A 323 -5.54 22.52 6.58
CA LEU A 323 -5.31 21.69 7.77
C LEU A 323 -3.96 20.95 7.70
#